data_dc7d1ae4f7624fddbb024ec55bda3b0a
#
_entry.id   dc7d1ae4f7624fddbb024ec55bda3b0a
#
_cell.length_a   1.000
_cell.length_b   1.000
_cell.length_c   1.000
_cell.angle_alpha   90.00
_cell.angle_beta   90.00
_cell.angle_gamma   90.00
#
_symmetry.space_group_name_H-M   'P 1'
#
loop_
_entity.id
_entity.type
_entity.pdbx_description
1 polymer ?
#
loop_
_entity_poly.entity_id
_entity_poly.type
_entity_poly.pdbx_seq_one_letter_code
_entity_poly.pdbx_strand_id
1 'polypeptide(L)'
;MPPERTPLLPSAQLPVGRMTCVVVDGLPIGVANAAGHIYAFDDTCRHEGGSLSSGALIDGTVTCPWHGWTYTLHNGKAIVPPVGIRIRVFPVTVVDGMIFADIEWE
;
A
#
# COMPACT_ATOMS: atom_id res chain seq x y z
N MET A 1 9.90 -20.30 11.21
CA MET A 1 10.67 -19.07 11.27
C MET A 1 9.77 -17.91 10.87
N PRO A 2 9.69 -16.85 11.67
CA PRO A 2 8.86 -15.75 11.27
C PRO A 2 9.37 -15.15 9.97
N PRO A 3 8.49 -14.63 9.10
CA PRO A 3 8.93 -13.97 7.89
C PRO A 3 9.81 -12.76 8.24
N GLU A 4 10.82 -12.51 7.43
CA GLU A 4 11.69 -11.37 7.64
C GLU A 4 10.92 -10.09 7.30
N ARG A 5 10.96 -9.15 8.24
CA ARG A 5 10.39 -7.84 7.99
C ARG A 5 11.33 -7.02 7.15
N THR A 6 10.79 -6.42 6.11
CA THR A 6 11.55 -5.59 5.18
C THR A 6 11.41 -4.13 5.59
N PRO A 7 12.53 -3.41 5.82
CA PRO A 7 12.44 -1.98 6.09
C PRO A 7 12.04 -1.22 4.83
N LEU A 8 11.10 -0.30 4.96
CA LEU A 8 10.60 0.48 3.84
C LEU A 8 11.12 1.92 3.87
N LEU A 9 10.76 2.68 4.88
CA LEU A 9 11.21 4.07 5.03
C LEU A 9 10.95 4.54 6.47
N PRO A 10 11.64 5.62 6.91
CA PRO A 10 11.31 6.22 8.19
C PRO A 10 9.91 6.80 8.21
N SER A 11 9.17 6.60 9.31
CA SER A 11 7.81 7.11 9.43
C SER A 11 7.74 8.64 9.36
N ALA A 12 8.82 9.32 9.76
CA ALA A 12 8.90 10.78 9.65
C ALA A 12 8.84 11.29 8.21
N GLN A 13 9.14 10.42 7.24
CA GLN A 13 9.06 10.77 5.82
C GLN A 13 7.68 10.52 5.22
N LEU A 14 6.74 10.01 6.01
CA LEU A 14 5.38 9.72 5.53
C LEU A 14 4.34 10.39 6.44
N PRO A 15 4.11 11.69 6.29
CA PRO A 15 3.09 12.39 7.08
C PRO A 15 1.69 11.87 6.80
N VAL A 16 0.77 12.17 7.71
CA VAL A 16 -0.65 11.82 7.55
C VAL A 16 -1.17 12.34 6.20
N GLY A 17 -1.89 11.49 5.49
CA GLY A 17 -2.48 11.81 4.20
C GLY A 17 -1.55 11.63 3.01
N ARG A 18 -0.34 11.11 3.23
CA ARG A 18 0.63 10.91 2.16
C ARG A 18 0.80 9.44 1.81
N MET A 19 1.16 9.21 0.56
CA MET A 19 1.54 7.90 0.03
C MET A 19 2.87 8.02 -0.69
N THR A 20 3.62 6.92 -0.73
CA THR A 20 4.85 6.83 -1.51
C THR A 20 5.01 5.40 -2.02
N CYS A 21 5.95 5.21 -2.93
CA CYS A 21 6.30 3.90 -3.45
C CYS A 21 7.73 3.56 -3.07
N VAL A 22 7.94 2.36 -2.55
CA VAL A 22 9.26 1.82 -2.24
C VAL A 22 9.42 0.54 -3.05
N VAL A 23 10.52 0.42 -3.77
CA VAL A 23 10.79 -0.78 -4.56
C VAL A 23 11.52 -1.80 -3.71
N VAL A 24 10.95 -3.01 -3.58
CA VAL A 24 11.54 -4.12 -2.83
C VAL A 24 11.73 -5.29 -3.79
N ASP A 25 12.98 -5.71 -4.00
CA ASP A 25 13.32 -6.79 -4.92
C ASP A 25 12.69 -6.63 -6.31
N GLY A 26 12.70 -5.40 -6.81
CA GLY A 26 12.13 -5.07 -8.12
C GLY A 26 10.62 -4.88 -8.15
N LEU A 27 9.94 -5.03 -7.01
CA LEU A 27 8.49 -4.91 -6.94
C LEU A 27 8.07 -3.60 -6.25
N PRO A 28 7.11 -2.86 -6.83
CA PRO A 28 6.67 -1.61 -6.23
C PRO A 28 5.75 -1.87 -5.05
N ILE A 29 6.10 -1.33 -3.89
CA ILE A 29 5.30 -1.41 -2.67
C ILE A 29 4.80 -0.01 -2.35
N GLY A 30 3.50 0.16 -2.33
CA GLY A 30 2.88 1.40 -1.89
C GLY A 30 2.85 1.47 -0.37
N VAL A 31 3.13 2.63 0.19
CA VAL A 31 3.05 2.87 1.63
C VAL A 31 2.20 4.11 1.84
N ALA A 32 1.18 3.99 2.67
CA ALA A 32 0.22 5.07 2.90
C ALA A 32 0.04 5.34 4.39
N ASN A 33 -0.06 6.62 4.74
CA ASN A 33 -0.42 7.03 6.08
C ASN A 33 -1.85 7.57 6.06
N ALA A 34 -2.81 6.70 6.37
CA ALA A 34 -4.22 7.04 6.39
C ALA A 34 -4.64 7.37 7.82
N ALA A 35 -4.75 8.65 8.13
CA ALA A 35 -5.15 9.14 9.46
C ALA A 35 -4.29 8.59 10.60
N GLY A 36 -3.00 8.38 10.36
CA GLY A 36 -2.06 7.85 11.35
C GLY A 36 -1.88 6.34 11.29
N HIS A 37 -2.68 5.64 10.49
CA HIS A 37 -2.55 4.20 10.28
C HIS A 37 -1.72 3.94 9.04
N ILE A 38 -0.65 3.16 9.17
CA ILE A 38 0.26 2.87 8.06
C ILE A 38 -0.16 1.59 7.37
N TYR A 39 -0.27 1.66 6.04
CA TYR A 39 -0.57 0.50 5.20
C TYR A 39 0.54 0.31 4.17
N ALA A 40 0.86 -0.95 3.89
CA ALA A 40 1.74 -1.33 2.78
C ALA A 40 0.97 -2.25 1.85
N PHE A 41 1.10 -2.03 0.56
CA PHE A 41 0.31 -2.76 -0.43
C PHE A 41 1.07 -2.88 -1.74
N ASP A 42 0.68 -3.86 -2.56
CA ASP A 42 1.19 -3.98 -3.93
C ASP A 42 0.74 -2.74 -4.70
N ASP A 43 1.70 -1.95 -5.17
CA ASP A 43 1.43 -0.66 -5.79
C ASP A 43 0.99 -0.75 -7.25
N THR A 44 0.44 -1.89 -7.64
CA THR A 44 0.01 -2.12 -9.02
C THR A 44 -1.48 -2.32 -9.07
N CYS A 45 -2.19 -1.44 -9.80
CA CYS A 45 -3.62 -1.59 -10.04
C CYS A 45 -3.87 -2.88 -10.82
N ARG A 46 -4.81 -3.69 -10.33
CA ARG A 46 -5.14 -4.97 -10.97
C ARG A 46 -5.79 -4.81 -12.34
N HIS A 47 -6.30 -3.61 -12.61
CA HIS A 47 -6.97 -3.33 -13.88
C HIS A 47 -5.96 -3.14 -15.02
N GLU A 48 -5.08 -2.14 -14.92
CA GLU A 48 -4.16 -1.79 -16.01
C GLU A 48 -2.72 -1.56 -15.57
N GLY A 49 -2.37 -1.95 -14.36
CA GLY A 49 -0.99 -1.83 -13.88
C GLY A 49 -0.56 -0.41 -13.48
N GLY A 50 -1.50 0.52 -13.33
CA GLY A 50 -1.17 1.87 -12.88
C GLY A 50 -0.66 1.88 -11.44
N SER A 51 0.19 2.86 -11.11
CA SER A 51 0.72 3.03 -9.76
C SER A 51 -0.35 3.61 -8.84
N LEU A 52 -0.78 2.82 -7.85
CA LEU A 52 -1.81 3.24 -6.90
C LEU A 52 -1.33 4.39 -6.01
N SER A 53 -0.05 4.40 -5.65
CA SER A 53 0.50 5.45 -4.79
C SER A 53 0.57 6.81 -5.48
N SER A 54 0.44 6.87 -6.81
CA SER A 54 0.34 8.14 -7.53
C SER A 54 -1.09 8.61 -7.70
N GLY A 55 -2.05 7.85 -7.20
CA GLY A 55 -3.47 8.23 -7.20
C GLY A 55 -3.88 8.99 -5.94
N ALA A 56 -5.11 8.78 -5.51
CA ALA A 56 -5.69 9.48 -4.36
C ALA A 56 -5.82 8.57 -3.15
N LEU A 57 -5.49 9.10 -1.98
CA LEU A 57 -5.70 8.45 -0.69
C LEU A 57 -6.86 9.16 0.00
N ILE A 58 -8.01 8.48 0.13
CA ILE A 58 -9.22 9.08 0.69
C ILE A 58 -9.89 8.06 1.62
N ASP A 59 -10.05 8.43 2.90
CA ASP A 59 -10.78 7.62 3.90
C ASP A 59 -10.35 6.15 3.92
N GLY A 60 -9.04 5.89 3.92
CA GLY A 60 -8.52 4.52 3.96
C GLY A 60 -8.67 3.75 2.66
N THR A 61 -8.93 4.43 1.57
CA THR A 61 -8.98 3.84 0.23
C THR A 61 -7.92 4.47 -0.67
N VAL A 62 -7.46 3.70 -1.66
CA VAL A 62 -6.61 4.24 -2.72
C VAL A 62 -7.33 4.10 -4.06
N THR A 63 -7.22 5.15 -4.87
CA THR A 63 -7.87 5.21 -6.17
C THR A 63 -6.81 5.29 -7.26
N CYS A 64 -6.88 4.35 -8.21
CA CYS A 64 -5.98 4.32 -9.36
C CYS A 64 -6.17 5.58 -10.20
N PRO A 65 -5.08 6.27 -10.59
CA PRO A 65 -5.21 7.52 -11.34
C PRO A 65 -5.70 7.32 -12.78
N TRP A 66 -5.63 6.09 -13.32
CA TRP A 66 -5.96 5.87 -14.73
C TRP A 66 -7.45 5.76 -15.00
N HIS A 67 -8.17 4.93 -14.21
CA HIS A 67 -9.60 4.69 -14.48
C HIS A 67 -10.47 4.74 -13.22
N GLY A 68 -9.92 5.21 -12.11
CA GLY A 68 -10.70 5.42 -10.91
C GLY A 68 -11.02 4.14 -10.12
N TRP A 69 -10.37 3.02 -10.43
CA TRP A 69 -10.53 1.81 -9.61
C TRP A 69 -10.06 2.10 -8.20
N THR A 70 -10.90 1.75 -7.23
CA THR A 70 -10.67 2.09 -5.82
C THR A 70 -10.62 0.81 -4.98
N TYR A 71 -9.63 0.74 -4.09
CA TYR A 71 -9.40 -0.41 -3.21
C TYR A 71 -9.36 0.05 -1.77
N THR A 72 -9.92 -0.74 -0.85
CA THR A 72 -9.75 -0.47 0.58
C THR A 72 -8.36 -0.94 1.02
N LEU A 73 -7.67 -0.14 1.82
CA LEU A 73 -6.35 -0.51 2.33
C LEU A 73 -6.44 -1.54 3.46
N HIS A 74 -7.59 -1.62 4.11
CA HIS A 74 -7.80 -2.56 5.20
C HIS A 74 -7.61 -4.02 4.75
N ASN A 75 -8.13 -4.39 3.60
CA ASN A 75 -8.06 -5.77 3.10
C ASN A 75 -7.68 -5.88 1.61
N GLY A 76 -7.43 -4.76 0.95
CA GLY A 76 -7.06 -4.72 -0.48
C GLY A 76 -8.22 -4.95 -1.45
N LYS A 77 -9.44 -5.03 -0.97
CA LYS A 77 -10.59 -5.37 -1.81
C LYS A 77 -10.99 -4.20 -2.71
N ALA A 78 -11.21 -4.49 -4.00
CA ALA A 78 -11.75 -3.50 -4.93
C ALA A 78 -13.21 -3.19 -4.57
N ILE A 79 -13.52 -1.90 -4.41
CA ILE A 79 -14.87 -1.45 -4.08
C ILE A 79 -15.48 -0.62 -5.20
N VAL A 80 -14.66 -0.09 -6.11
CA VAL A 80 -15.11 0.61 -7.31
C VAL A 80 -14.25 0.12 -8.48
N PRO A 81 -14.79 -0.66 -9.39
CA PRO A 81 -16.05 -1.41 -9.28
C PRO A 81 -15.92 -2.59 -8.31
N PRO A 82 -17.03 -3.07 -7.73
CA PRO A 82 -16.97 -4.20 -6.77
C PRO A 82 -16.92 -5.54 -7.50
N VAL A 83 -15.77 -5.85 -8.06
CA VAL A 83 -15.63 -6.99 -9.00
C VAL A 83 -14.93 -8.20 -8.40
N GLY A 84 -14.73 -8.23 -7.08
CA GLY A 84 -14.13 -9.39 -6.42
C GLY A 84 -12.61 -9.49 -6.56
N ILE A 85 -11.97 -8.46 -7.06
CA ILE A 85 -10.51 -8.39 -7.21
C ILE A 85 -9.91 -7.74 -5.97
N ARG A 86 -8.68 -8.13 -5.63
CA ARG A 86 -7.92 -7.55 -4.52
C ARG A 86 -6.52 -7.20 -4.94
N ILE A 87 -5.99 -6.13 -4.35
CA ILE A 87 -4.55 -5.92 -4.30
C ILE A 87 -4.01 -6.60 -3.04
N ARG A 88 -2.74 -6.98 -3.05
CA ARG A 88 -2.11 -7.57 -1.89
C ARG A 88 -1.80 -6.47 -0.86
N VAL A 89 -2.15 -6.71 0.39
CA VAL A 89 -1.84 -5.81 1.51
C VAL A 89 -0.93 -6.56 2.47
N PHE A 90 0.14 -5.91 2.92
CA PHE A 90 1.16 -6.55 3.75
C PHE A 90 1.08 -6.05 5.20
N PRO A 91 1.29 -6.94 6.19
CA PRO A 91 1.36 -6.50 7.58
C PRO A 91 2.48 -5.50 7.80
N VAL A 92 2.22 -4.47 8.59
CA VAL A 92 3.14 -3.37 8.85
C VAL A 92 3.46 -3.30 10.34
N THR A 93 4.73 -3.07 10.65
CA THR A 93 5.21 -2.79 12.00
C THR A 93 6.07 -1.53 11.95
N VAL A 94 5.90 -0.64 12.92
CA VAL A 94 6.76 0.53 13.07
C VAL A 94 7.59 0.36 14.34
N VAL A 95 8.91 0.34 14.19
CA VAL A 95 9.85 0.15 15.30
C VAL A 95 10.90 1.26 15.22
N ASP A 96 11.06 2.00 16.32
CA ASP A 96 12.03 3.09 16.41
C ASP A 96 11.95 4.07 15.24
N GLY A 97 10.73 4.37 14.82
CA GLY A 97 10.48 5.31 13.74
C GLY A 97 10.72 4.77 12.34
N MET A 98 11.03 3.48 12.18
CA MET A 98 11.19 2.83 10.88
C MET A 98 9.98 1.97 10.57
N ILE A 99 9.43 2.12 9.38
CA ILE A 99 8.32 1.31 8.88
C ILE A 99 8.87 0.03 8.26
N PHE A 100 8.39 -1.12 8.76
CA PHE A 100 8.71 -2.44 8.22
C PHE A 100 7.43 -3.08 7.69
N ALA A 101 7.57 -3.93 6.68
CA ALA A 101 6.45 -4.74 6.20
C ALA A 101 6.88 -6.19 6.02
N ASP A 102 5.96 -7.11 6.29
CA ASP A 102 6.15 -8.53 6.00
C ASP A 102 5.76 -8.75 4.55
N ILE A 103 6.76 -8.73 3.67
CA ILE A 103 6.52 -8.92 2.24
C ILE A 103 6.63 -10.41 1.94
N GLU A 104 5.51 -11.03 1.63
CA GLU A 104 5.46 -12.43 1.23
C GLU A 104 5.12 -12.51 -0.25
N TRP A 105 6.05 -13.07 -1.00
CA TRP A 105 5.85 -13.30 -2.43
C TRP A 105 5.43 -14.75 -2.65
N GLU A 106 4.31 -14.95 -3.26
CA GLU A 106 3.87 -16.27 -3.69
C GLU A 106 3.63 -16.28 -5.19
#